data_9965df2ab7728610ea7468ae0a214cab
#
_entry.id   9965df2ab7728610ea7468ae0a214cab
#
_cell.length_a   1.000
_cell.length_b   1.000
_cell.length_c   1.000
_cell.angle_alpha   90.00
_cell.angle_beta   90.00
_cell.angle_gamma   90.00
#
_symmetry.space_group_name_H-M   'P 1'
#
loop_
_entity.id
_entity.type
_entity.pdbx_description
1 polymer ?
#
loop_
_entity_poly.entity_id
_entity_poly.type
_entity_poly.pdbx_seq_one_letter_code
_entity_poly.pdbx_strand_id
1 'polypeptide(L)'
;VKQDKSAMTKSFISPDDTRARFSRAMSEMYRTEVPAYGTLLDLVRDVNDRVLAADPALRKQLEETDNLERISEERHGAIRLGKASELQMIARVFGVMGMQPVGYYDLTQANVPVHSTAFRAVDGEGLSRSPFRVFCSLLRTELIKDQGLREKAEELLAARDIFSDPLRSLVEKAEKDGGLSEADARRFITEATKVFQWHSDAAPGVSKELYIQMRDADPRVADIVCFKGPHINHLTPRTLEIDTIQADMPKRGMNAKNVVEGPPGSCPILLRQTSFRALTEKVRFGGEEGEHTARFGEIEQRSAALTPKGRQLYDQLLARVLENVKPKADGSNAAEYNAFLDQTFRAFPADPAGMRREGLAYFQYYVTEKGRKHQGQAPASL
;
A
#
# COMPACT_ATOMS: atom_id res chain seq x y z
N VAL A 1 -11.75 -48.87 -32.30
CA VAL A 1 -12.22 -47.49 -32.04
C VAL A 1 -11.47 -47.02 -30.77
N LYS A 2 -10.36 -46.28 -30.97
CA LYS A 2 -9.67 -45.57 -29.86
C LYS A 2 -10.43 -44.29 -29.63
N GLN A 3 -11.11 -44.19 -28.50
CA GLN A 3 -11.60 -42.88 -28.02
C GLN A 3 -10.41 -42.03 -27.60
N ASP A 4 -10.18 -41.02 -28.39
CA ASP A 4 -9.24 -39.93 -28.08
C ASP A 4 -9.87 -39.06 -26.96
N LYS A 5 -9.48 -39.32 -25.70
CA LYS A 5 -9.78 -38.47 -24.60
C LYS A 5 -8.76 -37.31 -24.65
N SER A 6 -9.03 -36.35 -25.56
CA SER A 6 -8.40 -35.03 -25.46
C SER A 6 -8.79 -34.44 -24.10
N ALA A 7 -7.90 -34.55 -23.15
CA ALA A 7 -8.00 -33.79 -21.91
C ALA A 7 -7.94 -32.31 -22.30
N MET A 8 -9.07 -31.63 -22.29
CA MET A 8 -9.11 -30.17 -22.37
C MET A 8 -8.23 -29.65 -21.23
N THR A 9 -7.01 -29.21 -21.57
CA THR A 9 -6.15 -28.50 -20.64
C THR A 9 -6.91 -27.26 -20.18
N LYS A 10 -7.34 -27.25 -18.92
CA LYS A 10 -7.97 -26.07 -18.31
C LYS A 10 -7.00 -24.91 -18.47
N SER A 11 -7.33 -23.91 -19.27
CA SER A 11 -6.56 -22.69 -19.37
C SER A 11 -6.90 -21.83 -18.16
N PHE A 12 -5.93 -21.69 -17.26
CA PHE A 12 -6.03 -20.79 -16.10
C PHE A 12 -5.41 -19.43 -16.42
N ILE A 13 -6.00 -18.38 -15.85
CA ILE A 13 -5.38 -17.07 -15.84
C ILE A 13 -4.20 -17.07 -14.86
N SER A 14 -3.14 -16.32 -15.19
CA SER A 14 -2.00 -16.23 -14.28
C SER A 14 -2.36 -15.52 -12.97
N PRO A 15 -1.75 -15.91 -11.83
CA PRO A 15 -1.91 -15.19 -10.58
C PRO A 15 -1.52 -13.71 -10.69
N ASP A 16 -0.48 -13.38 -11.48
CA ASP A 16 -0.02 -12.01 -11.68
C ASP A 16 -1.04 -11.15 -12.44
N ASP A 17 -1.68 -11.72 -13.49
CA ASP A 17 -2.75 -11.02 -14.21
C ASP A 17 -3.98 -10.83 -13.33
N THR A 18 -4.28 -11.82 -12.47
CA THR A 18 -5.38 -11.71 -11.50
C THR A 18 -5.07 -10.59 -10.49
N ARG A 19 -3.83 -10.50 -9.99
CA ARG A 19 -3.38 -9.44 -9.08
C ARG A 19 -3.43 -8.06 -9.74
N ALA A 20 -2.97 -7.93 -10.98
CA ALA A 20 -3.02 -6.68 -11.72
C ALA A 20 -4.46 -6.20 -11.95
N ARG A 21 -5.37 -7.11 -12.30
CA ARG A 21 -6.80 -6.79 -12.44
C ARG A 21 -7.45 -6.42 -11.11
N PHE A 22 -7.09 -7.11 -10.03
CA PHE A 22 -7.56 -6.77 -8.69
C PHE A 22 -7.09 -5.38 -8.28
N SER A 23 -5.82 -5.03 -8.50
CA SER A 23 -5.28 -3.69 -8.23
C SER A 23 -6.08 -2.60 -8.97
N ARG A 24 -6.37 -2.81 -10.26
CA ARG A 24 -7.21 -1.88 -11.04
C ARG A 24 -8.64 -1.77 -10.50
N ALA A 25 -9.26 -2.89 -10.13
CA ALA A 25 -10.60 -2.89 -9.54
C ALA A 25 -10.64 -2.14 -8.21
N MET A 26 -9.61 -2.31 -7.38
CA MET A 26 -9.44 -1.56 -6.13
C MET A 26 -9.30 -0.05 -6.38
N SER A 27 -8.47 0.33 -7.36
CA SER A 27 -8.28 1.74 -7.74
C SER A 27 -9.60 2.38 -8.21
N GLU A 28 -10.35 1.70 -9.06
CA GLU A 28 -11.62 2.20 -9.60
C GLU A 28 -12.68 2.32 -8.51
N MET A 29 -12.78 1.33 -7.63
CA MET A 29 -13.65 1.39 -6.45
C MET A 29 -13.30 2.60 -5.59
N TYR A 30 -12.03 2.77 -5.24
CA TYR A 30 -11.58 3.83 -4.35
C TYR A 30 -11.74 5.22 -4.96
N ARG A 31 -11.54 5.39 -6.26
CA ARG A 31 -11.82 6.64 -6.98
C ARG A 31 -13.30 7.04 -6.89
N THR A 32 -14.18 6.06 -6.97
CA THR A 32 -15.62 6.28 -6.88
C THR A 32 -16.04 6.66 -5.46
N GLU A 33 -15.48 5.99 -4.45
CA GLU A 33 -15.80 6.20 -3.06
C GLU A 33 -15.14 7.46 -2.47
N VAL A 34 -13.95 7.82 -2.96
CA VAL A 34 -13.12 8.95 -2.49
C VAL A 34 -12.75 9.83 -3.68
N PRO A 35 -13.61 10.79 -4.09
CA PRO A 35 -13.34 11.64 -5.26
C PRO A 35 -12.01 12.40 -5.19
N ALA A 36 -11.57 12.81 -3.99
CA ALA A 36 -10.26 13.44 -3.78
C ALA A 36 -9.10 12.53 -4.22
N TYR A 37 -9.24 11.22 -4.11
CA TYR A 37 -8.24 10.27 -4.62
C TYR A 37 -8.18 10.29 -6.16
N GLY A 38 -9.32 10.42 -6.83
CA GLY A 38 -9.34 10.62 -8.29
C GLY A 38 -8.57 11.88 -8.71
N THR A 39 -8.80 13.00 -8.00
CA THR A 39 -8.06 14.26 -8.21
C THR A 39 -6.55 14.08 -7.96
N LEU A 40 -6.19 13.27 -6.96
CA LEU A 40 -4.80 12.95 -6.67
C LEU A 40 -4.14 12.15 -7.80
N LEU A 41 -4.82 11.14 -8.36
CA LEU A 41 -4.31 10.36 -9.50
C LEU A 41 -4.09 11.24 -10.74
N ASP A 42 -5.00 12.19 -11.00
CA ASP A 42 -4.83 13.14 -12.09
C ASP A 42 -3.62 14.05 -11.86
N LEU A 43 -3.41 14.54 -10.63
CA LEU A 43 -2.23 15.32 -10.28
C LEU A 43 -0.93 14.50 -10.45
N VAL A 44 -0.91 13.26 -10.00
CA VAL A 44 0.24 12.36 -10.14
C VAL A 44 0.58 12.14 -11.61
N ARG A 45 -0.41 11.88 -12.44
CA ARG A 45 -0.21 11.74 -13.89
C ARG A 45 0.39 13.00 -14.50
N ASP A 46 -0.20 14.16 -14.24
CA ASP A 46 0.26 15.44 -14.80
C ASP A 46 1.70 15.78 -14.39
N VAL A 47 2.09 15.46 -13.16
CA VAL A 47 3.46 15.65 -12.66
C VAL A 47 4.42 14.66 -13.32
N ASN A 48 4.07 13.37 -13.37
CA ASN A 48 4.91 12.35 -13.98
C ASN A 48 5.13 12.64 -15.48
N ASP A 49 4.08 13.04 -16.21
CA ASP A 49 4.18 13.39 -17.64
C ASP A 49 5.10 14.59 -17.87
N ARG A 50 5.04 15.62 -17.01
CA ARG A 50 5.96 16.78 -17.07
C ARG A 50 7.42 16.39 -16.84
N VAL A 51 7.66 15.55 -15.83
CA VAL A 51 9.02 15.07 -15.52
C VAL A 51 9.59 14.26 -16.70
N LEU A 52 8.80 13.34 -17.25
CA LEU A 52 9.21 12.50 -18.38
C LEU A 52 9.39 13.31 -19.69
N ALA A 53 8.65 14.39 -19.87
CA ALA A 53 8.82 15.29 -21.01
C ALA A 53 10.10 16.14 -20.87
N ALA A 54 10.44 16.54 -19.64
CA ALA A 54 11.62 17.33 -19.35
C ALA A 54 12.93 16.51 -19.33
N ASP A 55 12.86 15.21 -19.05
CA ASP A 55 14.02 14.31 -18.97
C ASP A 55 13.84 13.08 -19.88
N PRO A 56 14.20 13.18 -21.17
CA PRO A 56 14.17 12.06 -22.11
C PRO A 56 15.12 10.91 -21.74
N ALA A 57 16.20 11.18 -20.99
CA ALA A 57 17.12 10.14 -20.54
C ALA A 57 16.48 9.27 -19.45
N LEU A 58 15.81 9.89 -18.48
CA LEU A 58 15.02 9.17 -17.48
C LEU A 58 13.90 8.36 -18.14
N ARG A 59 13.17 8.94 -19.08
CA ARG A 59 12.14 8.23 -19.85
C ARG A 59 12.71 6.96 -20.50
N LYS A 60 13.82 7.08 -21.22
CA LYS A 60 14.47 5.96 -21.87
C LYS A 60 14.96 4.90 -20.87
N GLN A 61 15.51 5.33 -19.74
CA GLN A 61 15.91 4.43 -18.67
C GLN A 61 14.73 3.62 -18.13
N LEU A 62 13.58 4.26 -17.91
CA LEU A 62 12.38 3.61 -17.42
C LEU A 62 11.76 2.65 -18.46
N GLU A 63 11.86 2.98 -19.74
CA GLU A 63 11.45 2.09 -20.83
C GLU A 63 12.35 0.82 -20.91
N GLU A 64 13.63 0.95 -20.60
CA GLU A 64 14.60 -0.15 -20.66
C GLU A 64 14.66 -1.02 -19.40
N THR A 65 14.37 -0.45 -18.22
CA THR A 65 14.63 -1.08 -16.92
C THR A 65 13.36 -1.28 -16.08
N ASP A 66 12.40 -0.42 -16.25
CA ASP A 66 11.13 -0.49 -15.54
C ASP A 66 10.03 -0.22 -16.57
N ASN A 67 8.94 -0.94 -16.50
CA ASN A 67 7.85 -0.71 -17.42
C ASN A 67 7.27 0.68 -17.16
N LEU A 68 7.25 1.54 -18.17
CA LEU A 68 6.74 2.90 -18.06
C LEU A 68 5.26 2.91 -17.62
N GLU A 69 4.48 1.91 -18.05
CA GLU A 69 3.09 1.73 -17.64
C GLU A 69 2.94 1.46 -16.13
N ARG A 70 3.97 0.86 -15.49
CA ARG A 70 3.97 0.58 -14.05
C ARG A 70 4.05 1.82 -13.17
N ILE A 71 4.49 2.96 -13.70
CA ILE A 71 4.56 4.21 -12.91
C ILE A 71 3.17 4.68 -12.51
N SER A 72 2.18 4.44 -13.36
CA SER A 72 0.78 4.84 -13.11
C SER A 72 -0.02 3.82 -12.30
N GLU A 73 0.55 2.64 -11.97
CA GLU A 73 -0.14 1.63 -11.19
C GLU A 73 0.05 1.86 -9.68
N GLU A 74 -0.99 1.55 -8.90
CA GLU A 74 -0.91 1.56 -7.45
C GLU A 74 0.17 0.63 -6.95
N ARG A 75 0.99 1.13 -6.00
CA ARG A 75 2.06 0.36 -5.38
C ARG A 75 1.57 -0.44 -4.20
N HIS A 76 0.71 0.16 -3.38
CA HIS A 76 0.15 -0.54 -2.23
C HIS A 76 -1.18 0.04 -1.77
N GLY A 77 -1.91 -0.81 -1.04
CA GLY A 77 -3.03 -0.43 -0.21
C GLY A 77 -2.81 -0.83 1.23
N ALA A 78 -3.65 -0.34 2.13
CA ALA A 78 -3.63 -0.73 3.52
C ALA A 78 -5.03 -1.00 4.05
N ILE A 79 -5.16 -2.10 4.81
CA ILE A 79 -6.39 -2.51 5.49
C ILE A 79 -6.12 -2.83 6.95
N ARG A 80 -7.19 -2.78 7.74
CA ARG A 80 -7.16 -3.16 9.16
C ARG A 80 -8.16 -4.27 9.42
N LEU A 81 -7.70 -5.34 10.05
CA LEU A 81 -8.46 -6.55 10.37
C LEU A 81 -8.67 -6.64 11.88
N GLY A 82 -9.78 -7.23 12.28
CA GLY A 82 -10.14 -7.34 13.69
C GLY A 82 -9.77 -8.67 14.34
N LYS A 83 -9.71 -9.76 13.56
CA LYS A 83 -9.48 -11.09 14.12
C LYS A 83 -8.57 -11.97 13.24
N ALA A 84 -7.89 -12.93 13.87
CA ALA A 84 -6.92 -13.81 13.21
C ALA A 84 -7.54 -14.61 12.06
N SER A 85 -8.80 -15.06 12.17
CA SER A 85 -9.49 -15.78 11.10
C SER A 85 -9.74 -14.92 9.86
N GLU A 86 -9.89 -13.61 10.00
CA GLU A 86 -9.96 -12.69 8.87
C GLU A 86 -8.60 -12.62 8.15
N LEU A 87 -7.51 -12.49 8.89
CA LEU A 87 -6.16 -12.48 8.31
C LEU A 87 -5.85 -13.81 7.61
N GLN A 88 -6.25 -14.95 8.21
CA GLN A 88 -6.07 -16.26 7.61
C GLN A 88 -6.81 -16.38 6.27
N MET A 89 -8.06 -15.94 6.20
CA MET A 89 -8.82 -15.98 4.94
C MET A 89 -8.28 -14.98 3.92
N ILE A 90 -7.87 -13.78 4.33
CA ILE A 90 -7.18 -12.80 3.46
C ILE A 90 -5.91 -13.41 2.86
N ALA A 91 -5.13 -14.17 3.64
CA ALA A 91 -3.94 -14.84 3.12
C ALA A 91 -4.27 -15.84 2.00
N ARG A 92 -5.39 -16.58 2.13
CA ARG A 92 -5.88 -17.47 1.07
C ARG A 92 -6.35 -16.72 -0.17
N VAL A 93 -7.12 -15.63 0.02
CA VAL A 93 -7.58 -14.74 -1.08
C VAL A 93 -6.37 -14.20 -1.84
N PHE A 94 -5.38 -13.68 -1.13
CA PHE A 94 -4.16 -13.14 -1.73
C PHE A 94 -3.28 -14.24 -2.35
N GLY A 95 -3.30 -15.46 -1.78
CA GLY A 95 -2.63 -16.64 -2.35
C GLY A 95 -3.09 -16.97 -3.77
N VAL A 96 -4.40 -16.83 -4.07
CA VAL A 96 -4.94 -17.00 -5.44
C VAL A 96 -4.30 -16.02 -6.43
N MET A 97 -3.86 -14.86 -5.95
CA MET A 97 -3.19 -13.81 -6.75
C MET A 97 -1.65 -13.90 -6.67
N GLY A 98 -1.10 -15.02 -6.18
CA GLY A 98 0.35 -15.22 -6.08
C GLY A 98 1.02 -14.33 -5.04
N MET A 99 0.28 -13.77 -4.08
CA MET A 99 0.81 -12.93 -3.02
C MET A 99 1.10 -13.76 -1.78
N GLN A 100 2.22 -13.49 -1.14
CA GLN A 100 2.66 -14.13 0.10
C GLN A 100 2.91 -13.07 1.18
N PRO A 101 2.75 -13.41 2.47
CA PRO A 101 3.08 -12.49 3.56
C PRO A 101 4.60 -12.27 3.60
N VAL A 102 5.01 -11.01 3.72
CA VAL A 102 6.41 -10.61 3.81
C VAL A 102 6.59 -9.59 4.92
N GLY A 103 7.56 -9.84 5.78
CA GLY A 103 7.83 -8.99 6.94
C GLY A 103 6.80 -9.14 8.06
N TYR A 104 7.21 -8.70 9.23
CA TYR A 104 6.38 -8.55 10.42
C TYR A 104 6.72 -7.20 11.06
N TYR A 105 5.68 -6.43 11.37
CA TYR A 105 5.82 -5.09 11.93
C TYR A 105 5.00 -5.01 13.21
N ASP A 106 5.69 -4.92 14.35
CA ASP A 106 5.05 -4.62 15.62
C ASP A 106 4.95 -3.10 15.78
N LEU A 107 3.74 -2.57 15.72
CA LEU A 107 3.48 -1.14 15.84
C LEU A 107 3.15 -0.71 17.27
N THR A 108 3.20 -1.61 18.23
CA THR A 108 2.91 -1.31 19.64
C THR A 108 3.93 -0.36 20.26
N GLN A 109 5.18 -0.40 19.80
CA GLN A 109 6.22 0.55 20.21
C GLN A 109 5.89 2.00 19.78
N ALA A 110 5.08 2.18 18.75
CA ALA A 110 4.56 3.47 18.32
C ALA A 110 3.18 3.79 18.93
N ASN A 111 2.75 3.07 19.99
CA ASN A 111 1.44 3.16 20.62
C ASN A 111 0.27 2.91 19.64
N VAL A 112 0.47 2.02 18.68
CA VAL A 112 -0.57 1.58 17.73
C VAL A 112 -0.95 0.16 18.12
N PRO A 113 -2.22 -0.14 18.48
CA PRO A 113 -2.62 -1.45 19.01
C PRO A 113 -2.82 -2.49 17.91
N VAL A 114 -1.88 -2.58 16.98
CA VAL A 114 -1.89 -3.55 15.88
C VAL A 114 -0.49 -4.09 15.62
N HIS A 115 -0.45 -5.27 15.03
CA HIS A 115 0.72 -5.77 14.31
C HIS A 115 0.35 -5.98 12.84
N SER A 116 1.34 -5.94 11.96
CA SER A 116 1.09 -5.90 10.53
C SER A 116 2.02 -6.83 9.76
N THR A 117 1.55 -7.26 8.60
CA THR A 117 2.35 -7.86 7.54
C THR A 117 1.99 -7.21 6.21
N ALA A 118 2.80 -7.42 5.18
CA ALA A 118 2.46 -7.03 3.82
C ALA A 118 2.34 -8.27 2.94
N PHE A 119 1.32 -8.32 2.09
CA PHE A 119 1.19 -9.35 1.07
C PHE A 119 1.64 -8.80 -0.28
N ARG A 120 2.50 -9.52 -1.00
CA ARG A 120 2.97 -9.20 -2.35
C ARG A 120 3.52 -10.43 -3.06
N ALA A 121 3.76 -10.34 -4.36
CA ALA A 121 4.60 -11.31 -5.06
C ALA A 121 6.02 -11.32 -4.47
N VAL A 122 6.66 -12.48 -4.44
CA VAL A 122 8.00 -12.64 -3.85
C VAL A 122 9.10 -12.87 -4.89
N ASP A 123 8.73 -13.28 -6.09
CA ASP A 123 9.66 -13.47 -7.20
C ASP A 123 9.79 -12.21 -8.07
N GLY A 124 10.91 -12.11 -8.82
CA GLY A 124 11.22 -10.93 -9.63
C GLY A 124 10.28 -10.75 -10.83
N GLU A 125 9.81 -11.84 -11.43
CA GLU A 125 8.90 -11.77 -12.58
C GLU A 125 7.51 -11.27 -12.14
N GLY A 126 6.94 -11.84 -11.08
CA GLY A 126 5.67 -11.42 -10.52
C GLY A 126 5.69 -9.95 -10.07
N LEU A 127 6.78 -9.50 -9.42
CA LEU A 127 6.95 -8.10 -9.05
C LEU A 127 7.09 -7.18 -10.27
N SER A 128 7.69 -7.65 -11.35
CA SER A 128 7.78 -6.90 -12.60
C SER A 128 6.43 -6.76 -13.29
N ARG A 129 5.61 -7.82 -13.27
CA ARG A 129 4.28 -7.81 -13.89
C ARG A 129 3.26 -6.99 -13.10
N SER A 130 3.25 -7.15 -11.78
CA SER A 130 2.35 -6.40 -10.89
C SER A 130 3.00 -6.19 -9.51
N PRO A 131 3.48 -4.98 -9.21
CA PRO A 131 4.15 -4.66 -7.96
C PRO A 131 3.18 -4.43 -6.80
N PHE A 132 1.88 -4.56 -7.04
CA PHE A 132 0.84 -4.28 -6.06
C PHE A 132 1.02 -5.11 -4.78
N ARG A 133 0.88 -4.47 -3.65
CA ARG A 133 0.91 -5.08 -2.32
C ARG A 133 -0.18 -4.51 -1.43
N VAL A 134 -0.52 -5.27 -0.40
CA VAL A 134 -1.47 -4.81 0.62
C VAL A 134 -0.86 -5.00 2.00
N PHE A 135 -0.77 -3.92 2.77
CA PHE A 135 -0.46 -3.97 4.19
C PHE A 135 -1.71 -4.37 4.96
N CYS A 136 -1.60 -5.42 5.75
CA CYS A 136 -2.68 -5.93 6.58
C CYS A 136 -2.29 -5.79 8.04
N SER A 137 -2.97 -4.89 8.75
CA SER A 137 -2.83 -4.73 10.20
C SER A 137 -3.90 -5.52 10.91
N LEU A 138 -3.51 -6.25 11.96
CA LEU A 138 -4.42 -7.03 12.80
C LEU A 138 -4.49 -6.38 14.19
N LEU A 139 -5.71 -6.13 14.66
CA LEU A 139 -5.96 -5.55 15.98
C LEU A 139 -5.47 -6.51 17.08
N ARG A 140 -4.83 -5.94 18.07
CA ARG A 140 -4.45 -6.58 19.31
C ARG A 140 -5.43 -6.14 20.40
N THR A 141 -6.52 -6.89 20.56
CA THR A 141 -7.62 -6.53 21.49
C THR A 141 -7.11 -6.47 22.93
N GLU A 142 -6.10 -7.27 23.28
CA GLU A 142 -5.48 -7.28 24.60
C GLU A 142 -4.79 -5.95 24.99
N LEU A 143 -4.55 -5.08 24.01
CA LEU A 143 -3.98 -3.74 24.25
C LEU A 143 -5.06 -2.66 24.47
N ILE A 144 -6.33 -3.00 24.32
CA ILE A 144 -7.44 -2.13 24.75
C ILE A 144 -7.46 -2.13 26.29
N LYS A 145 -7.15 -0.96 26.88
CA LYS A 145 -6.94 -0.84 28.33
C LYS A 145 -8.24 -1.04 29.13
N ASP A 146 -9.34 -0.52 28.63
CA ASP A 146 -10.66 -0.70 29.25
C ASP A 146 -11.18 -2.11 28.99
N GLN A 147 -11.42 -2.87 30.05
CA GLN A 147 -11.83 -4.27 29.96
C GLN A 147 -13.22 -4.40 29.33
N GLY A 148 -14.17 -3.52 29.69
CA GLY A 148 -15.53 -3.55 29.14
C GLY A 148 -15.55 -3.25 27.64
N LEU A 149 -14.74 -2.29 27.18
CA LEU A 149 -14.58 -1.99 25.76
C LEU A 149 -13.89 -3.13 25.02
N ARG A 150 -12.92 -3.80 25.65
CA ARG A 150 -12.26 -4.98 25.08
C ARG A 150 -13.25 -6.13 24.86
N GLU A 151 -13.98 -6.50 25.89
CA GLU A 151 -14.99 -7.56 25.81
C GLU A 151 -16.05 -7.26 24.73
N LYS A 152 -16.48 -6.00 24.65
CA LYS A 152 -17.43 -5.57 23.62
C LYS A 152 -16.84 -5.59 22.21
N ALA A 153 -15.57 -5.20 22.05
CA ALA A 153 -14.86 -5.29 20.78
C ALA A 153 -14.75 -6.76 20.31
N GLU A 154 -14.38 -7.66 21.22
CA GLU A 154 -14.25 -9.10 20.93
C GLU A 154 -15.60 -9.73 20.56
N GLU A 155 -16.70 -9.36 21.26
CA GLU A 155 -18.06 -9.79 20.93
C GLU A 155 -18.47 -9.37 19.51
N LEU A 156 -18.30 -8.09 19.17
CA LEU A 156 -18.63 -7.54 17.84
C LEU A 156 -17.80 -8.20 16.73
N LEU A 157 -16.51 -8.37 16.96
CA LEU A 157 -15.61 -9.03 16.01
C LEU A 157 -15.95 -10.52 15.86
N ALA A 158 -16.30 -11.22 16.92
CA ALA A 158 -16.70 -12.64 16.85
C ALA A 158 -17.94 -12.84 15.96
N ALA A 159 -18.91 -11.94 16.05
CA ALA A 159 -20.13 -11.99 15.23
C ALA A 159 -19.92 -11.56 13.77
N ARG A 160 -18.79 -10.91 13.45
CA ARG A 160 -18.55 -10.36 12.11
C ARG A 160 -18.06 -11.43 11.13
N ASP A 161 -18.68 -11.47 9.95
CA ASP A 161 -18.17 -12.18 8.77
C ASP A 161 -18.05 -11.20 7.59
N ILE A 162 -16.85 -11.12 7.03
CA ILE A 162 -16.51 -10.17 5.96
C ILE A 162 -16.39 -10.85 4.58
N PHE A 163 -16.53 -12.17 4.51
CA PHE A 163 -16.35 -12.93 3.28
C PHE A 163 -17.66 -13.55 2.81
N SER A 164 -17.99 -13.35 1.55
CA SER A 164 -19.13 -14.02 0.94
C SER A 164 -18.88 -15.51 0.67
N ASP A 165 -19.92 -16.32 0.68
CA ASP A 165 -19.83 -17.75 0.29
C ASP A 165 -19.30 -17.93 -1.14
N PRO A 166 -19.70 -17.11 -2.14
CA PRO A 166 -19.09 -17.17 -3.47
C PRO A 166 -17.57 -16.95 -3.45
N LEU A 167 -17.04 -15.99 -2.63
CA LEU A 167 -15.60 -15.78 -2.51
C LEU A 167 -14.90 -17.00 -1.92
N ARG A 168 -15.45 -17.58 -0.84
CA ARG A 168 -14.89 -18.78 -0.21
C ARG A 168 -14.82 -19.94 -1.21
N SER A 169 -15.91 -20.17 -1.94
CA SER A 169 -16.01 -21.26 -2.93
C SER A 169 -15.01 -21.07 -4.08
N LEU A 170 -14.77 -19.82 -4.53
CA LEU A 170 -13.80 -19.51 -5.58
C LEU A 170 -12.35 -19.70 -5.11
N VAL A 171 -12.05 -19.37 -3.85
CA VAL A 171 -10.74 -19.63 -3.24
C VAL A 171 -10.50 -21.13 -3.13
N GLU A 172 -11.44 -21.90 -2.60
CA GLU A 172 -11.36 -23.38 -2.49
C GLU A 172 -11.18 -24.02 -3.87
N LYS A 173 -11.92 -23.52 -4.87
CA LYS A 173 -11.77 -23.99 -6.26
C LYS A 173 -10.37 -23.72 -6.80
N ALA A 174 -9.83 -22.51 -6.58
CA ALA A 174 -8.49 -22.15 -7.02
C ALA A 174 -7.42 -23.04 -6.38
N GLU A 175 -7.54 -23.29 -5.08
CA GLU A 175 -6.63 -24.16 -4.34
C GLU A 175 -6.70 -25.63 -4.81
N LYS A 176 -7.90 -26.14 -5.05
CA LYS A 176 -8.12 -27.52 -5.51
C LYS A 176 -7.69 -27.74 -6.96
N ASP A 177 -8.03 -26.81 -7.86
CA ASP A 177 -7.81 -26.95 -9.30
C ASP A 177 -6.41 -26.45 -9.73
N GLY A 178 -5.71 -25.71 -8.86
CA GLY A 178 -4.41 -25.09 -9.14
C GLY A 178 -4.52 -23.75 -9.89
N GLY A 179 -5.71 -23.14 -9.95
CA GLY A 179 -5.94 -21.84 -10.59
C GLY A 179 -7.41 -21.60 -10.92
N LEU A 180 -7.69 -20.45 -11.49
CA LEU A 180 -9.05 -20.04 -11.91
C LEU A 180 -9.15 -19.88 -13.43
N SER A 181 -10.28 -20.28 -14.01
CA SER A 181 -10.64 -19.91 -15.37
C SER A 181 -10.82 -18.38 -15.50
N GLU A 182 -10.79 -17.85 -16.70
CA GLU A 182 -11.06 -16.43 -16.97
C GLU A 182 -12.38 -15.95 -16.35
N ALA A 183 -13.45 -16.77 -16.48
CA ALA A 183 -14.76 -16.43 -15.92
C ALA A 183 -14.77 -16.46 -14.40
N ASP A 184 -14.12 -17.46 -13.78
CA ASP A 184 -14.03 -17.56 -12.32
C ASP A 184 -13.12 -16.46 -11.73
N ALA A 185 -12.03 -16.10 -12.42
CA ALA A 185 -11.16 -15.02 -12.00
C ALA A 185 -11.88 -13.66 -12.00
N ARG A 186 -12.72 -13.37 -12.97
CA ARG A 186 -13.56 -12.16 -12.98
C ARG A 186 -14.52 -12.14 -11.79
N ARG A 187 -15.19 -13.25 -11.51
CA ARG A 187 -16.08 -13.37 -10.35
C ARG A 187 -15.30 -13.23 -9.04
N PHE A 188 -14.15 -13.87 -8.96
CA PHE A 188 -13.26 -13.77 -7.80
C PHE A 188 -12.85 -12.31 -7.52
N ILE A 189 -12.40 -11.57 -8.54
CA ILE A 189 -12.02 -10.17 -8.39
C ILE A 189 -13.21 -9.34 -7.90
N THR A 190 -14.40 -9.54 -8.48
CA THR A 190 -15.62 -8.85 -8.04
C THR A 190 -15.93 -9.12 -6.56
N GLU A 191 -15.91 -10.39 -6.15
CA GLU A 191 -16.22 -10.77 -4.77
C GLU A 191 -15.11 -10.33 -3.79
N ALA A 192 -13.83 -10.46 -4.18
CA ALA A 192 -12.71 -10.00 -3.37
C ALA A 192 -12.75 -8.49 -3.16
N THR A 193 -13.07 -7.70 -4.20
CA THR A 193 -13.15 -6.24 -4.08
C THR A 193 -14.22 -5.78 -3.08
N LYS A 194 -15.35 -6.50 -2.97
CA LYS A 194 -16.41 -6.18 -2.01
C LYS A 194 -15.94 -6.21 -0.55
N VAL A 195 -14.94 -7.05 -0.23
CA VAL A 195 -14.37 -7.13 1.13
C VAL A 195 -13.78 -5.79 1.58
N PHE A 196 -13.33 -4.98 0.63
CA PHE A 196 -12.58 -3.73 0.88
C PHE A 196 -13.42 -2.47 0.64
N GLN A 197 -14.71 -2.62 0.32
CA GLN A 197 -15.61 -1.50 0.10
C GLN A 197 -15.95 -0.77 1.40
N TRP A 198 -16.12 0.54 1.31
CA TRP A 198 -16.63 1.35 2.38
C TRP A 198 -18.13 1.14 2.57
N HIS A 199 -18.54 1.03 3.81
CA HIS A 199 -19.94 1.00 4.23
C HIS A 199 -20.20 2.12 5.23
N SER A 200 -21.08 3.06 4.88
CA SER A 200 -21.44 4.18 5.76
C SER A 200 -22.30 3.76 6.97
N ASP A 201 -22.78 2.52 7.02
CA ASP A 201 -23.50 1.99 8.17
C ASP A 201 -22.52 1.29 9.11
N ALA A 202 -22.65 1.57 10.40
CA ALA A 202 -21.95 0.84 11.44
C ALA A 202 -22.31 -0.65 11.45
N ALA A 203 -21.47 -1.46 12.07
CA ALA A 203 -21.76 -2.87 12.29
C ALA A 203 -23.01 -3.05 13.17
N PRO A 204 -23.77 -4.15 12.99
CA PRO A 204 -24.92 -4.44 13.85
C PRO A 204 -24.52 -4.43 15.34
N GLY A 205 -25.34 -3.79 16.16
CA GLY A 205 -25.10 -3.68 17.61
C GLY A 205 -24.16 -2.53 18.03
N VAL A 206 -23.66 -1.73 17.10
CA VAL A 206 -22.84 -0.55 17.41
C VAL A 206 -23.74 0.67 17.49
N SER A 207 -23.86 1.27 18.70
CA SER A 207 -24.46 2.58 18.90
C SER A 207 -23.42 3.70 18.69
N LYS A 208 -23.90 4.93 18.54
CA LYS A 208 -23.04 6.10 18.45
C LYS A 208 -22.20 6.32 19.71
N GLU A 209 -22.79 6.07 20.89
CA GLU A 209 -22.11 6.18 22.18
C GLU A 209 -20.95 5.17 22.27
N LEU A 210 -21.19 3.92 21.87
CA LEU A 210 -20.16 2.89 21.87
C LEU A 210 -19.03 3.24 20.89
N TYR A 211 -19.37 3.74 19.69
CA TYR A 211 -18.39 4.23 18.74
C TYR A 211 -17.53 5.37 19.32
N ILE A 212 -18.15 6.35 19.99
CA ILE A 212 -17.43 7.46 20.64
C ILE A 212 -16.47 6.92 21.71
N GLN A 213 -16.93 6.01 22.56
CA GLN A 213 -16.07 5.39 23.58
C GLN A 213 -14.87 4.65 22.98
N MET A 214 -15.08 3.88 21.91
CA MET A 214 -14.00 3.19 21.22
C MET A 214 -13.03 4.15 20.51
N ARG A 215 -13.56 5.21 19.88
CA ARG A 215 -12.76 6.26 19.22
C ARG A 215 -11.92 7.04 20.22
N ASP A 216 -12.47 7.37 21.37
CA ASP A 216 -11.77 8.15 22.40
C ASP A 216 -10.71 7.29 23.10
N ALA A 217 -10.88 5.96 23.17
CA ALA A 217 -9.85 5.04 23.61
C ALA A 217 -8.72 4.90 22.56
N ASP A 218 -9.07 4.67 21.31
CA ASP A 218 -8.17 4.69 20.14
C ASP A 218 -9.00 4.77 18.84
N PRO A 219 -8.79 5.78 17.99
CA PRO A 219 -9.52 5.91 16.73
C PRO A 219 -9.41 4.70 15.80
N ARG A 220 -8.31 3.96 15.88
CA ARG A 220 -8.09 2.75 15.06
C ARG A 220 -8.90 1.57 15.57
N VAL A 221 -9.15 1.48 16.87
CA VAL A 221 -10.08 0.48 17.44
C VAL A 221 -11.48 0.73 16.92
N ALA A 222 -11.94 1.97 16.95
CA ALA A 222 -13.26 2.32 16.40
C ALA A 222 -13.35 1.99 14.89
N ASP A 223 -12.33 2.34 14.12
CA ASP A 223 -12.23 2.04 12.68
C ASP A 223 -12.35 0.54 12.37
N ILE A 224 -11.69 -0.30 13.18
CA ILE A 224 -11.66 -1.75 12.97
C ILE A 224 -12.94 -2.43 13.45
N VAL A 225 -13.46 -2.02 14.62
CA VAL A 225 -14.49 -2.76 15.33
C VAL A 225 -15.90 -2.30 14.94
N CYS A 226 -16.08 -0.98 14.73
CA CYS A 226 -17.42 -0.41 14.62
C CYS A 226 -18.04 -0.47 13.22
N PHE A 227 -17.32 -0.99 12.22
CA PHE A 227 -17.82 -1.09 10.84
C PHE A 227 -17.95 -2.53 10.35
N LYS A 228 -18.72 -2.72 9.26
CA LYS A 228 -19.09 -4.05 8.74
C LYS A 228 -17.89 -4.87 8.22
N GLY A 229 -16.80 -4.21 7.84
CA GLY A 229 -15.62 -4.88 7.31
C GLY A 229 -14.40 -3.97 7.23
N PRO A 230 -13.26 -4.53 6.84
CA PRO A 230 -12.09 -3.75 6.55
C PRO A 230 -12.33 -3.02 5.24
N HIS A 231 -12.31 -1.70 5.27
CA HIS A 231 -12.26 -0.90 4.05
C HIS A 231 -10.82 -0.53 3.73
N ILE A 232 -10.54 -0.21 2.48
CA ILE A 232 -9.25 0.38 2.12
C ILE A 232 -9.12 1.74 2.81
N ASN A 233 -8.09 1.90 3.64
CA ASN A 233 -7.79 3.15 4.31
C ASN A 233 -7.09 4.13 3.35
N HIS A 234 -6.19 3.63 2.50
CA HIS A 234 -5.55 4.39 1.44
C HIS A 234 -5.06 3.48 0.32
N LEU A 235 -4.91 4.06 -0.87
CA LEU A 235 -4.14 3.53 -1.98
C LEU A 235 -3.01 4.51 -2.30
N THR A 236 -1.85 3.99 -2.74
CA THR A 236 -0.63 4.77 -2.90
C THR A 236 -0.06 4.59 -4.30
N PRO A 237 -0.27 5.56 -5.21
CA PRO A 237 0.44 5.60 -6.49
C PRO A 237 1.88 6.09 -6.32
N ARG A 238 2.69 5.91 -7.37
CA ARG A 238 4.06 6.40 -7.44
C ARG A 238 4.14 7.72 -8.21
N THR A 239 4.91 8.66 -7.67
CA THR A 239 5.32 9.87 -8.40
C THR A 239 6.82 9.89 -8.66
N LEU A 240 7.22 10.61 -9.69
CA LEU A 240 8.63 10.92 -9.99
C LEU A 240 9.12 12.17 -9.27
N GLU A 241 8.20 13.03 -8.80
CA GLU A 241 8.53 14.28 -8.11
C GLU A 241 7.50 14.63 -7.03
N ILE A 242 7.76 14.19 -5.80
CA ILE A 242 6.80 14.29 -4.69
C ILE A 242 6.69 15.72 -4.14
N ASP A 243 7.73 16.55 -4.25
CA ASP A 243 7.70 17.92 -3.74
C ASP A 243 6.71 18.78 -4.53
N THR A 244 6.63 18.58 -5.85
CA THR A 244 5.61 19.21 -6.69
C THR A 244 4.20 18.69 -6.34
N ILE A 245 4.02 17.39 -6.09
CA ILE A 245 2.74 16.87 -5.62
C ILE A 245 2.32 17.54 -4.32
N GLN A 246 3.23 17.62 -3.34
CA GLN A 246 3.00 18.29 -2.05
C GLN A 246 2.54 19.74 -2.23
N ALA A 247 3.20 20.50 -3.10
CA ALA A 247 2.91 21.91 -3.35
C ALA A 247 1.60 22.14 -4.13
N ASP A 248 1.20 21.18 -4.97
CA ASP A 248 0.07 21.32 -5.87
C ASP A 248 -1.24 20.72 -5.32
N MET A 249 -1.17 19.81 -4.32
CA MET A 249 -2.37 19.28 -3.67
C MET A 249 -3.33 20.38 -3.17
N PRO A 250 -2.89 21.41 -2.43
CA PRO A 250 -3.79 22.48 -1.97
C PRO A 250 -4.41 23.29 -3.13
N LYS A 251 -3.70 23.45 -4.26
CA LYS A 251 -4.21 24.16 -5.44
C LYS A 251 -5.38 23.40 -6.11
N ARG A 252 -5.49 22.10 -5.83
CA ARG A 252 -6.58 21.23 -6.28
C ARG A 252 -7.60 20.92 -5.18
N GLY A 253 -7.61 21.70 -4.10
CA GLY A 253 -8.58 21.59 -3.03
C GLY A 253 -8.33 20.43 -2.04
N MET A 254 -7.16 19.79 -2.08
CA MET A 254 -6.80 18.74 -1.14
C MET A 254 -6.04 19.32 0.07
N ASN A 255 -6.46 18.92 1.28
CA ASN A 255 -5.78 19.31 2.52
C ASN A 255 -4.55 18.42 2.75
N ALA A 256 -3.39 18.85 2.23
CA ALA A 256 -2.15 18.08 2.31
C ALA A 256 -1.56 18.04 3.74
N LYS A 257 -0.73 17.03 4.03
CA LYS A 257 0.17 17.06 5.18
C LYS A 257 1.14 18.25 5.07
N ASN A 258 1.69 18.69 6.20
CA ASN A 258 2.54 19.87 6.23
C ASN A 258 3.97 19.62 5.72
N VAL A 259 4.42 18.37 5.77
CA VAL A 259 5.76 17.96 5.32
C VAL A 259 5.68 16.65 4.56
N VAL A 260 6.63 16.43 3.65
CA VAL A 260 6.89 15.13 3.04
C VAL A 260 7.64 14.28 4.07
N GLU A 261 7.15 13.07 4.34
CA GLU A 261 7.78 12.12 5.25
C GLU A 261 8.95 11.40 4.55
N GLY A 262 10.02 11.12 5.29
CA GLY A 262 11.21 10.44 4.80
C GLY A 262 12.41 11.37 4.67
N PRO A 263 13.41 11.03 3.82
CA PRO A 263 14.60 11.81 3.61
C PRO A 263 14.29 13.12 2.84
N PRO A 264 15.23 14.06 2.78
CA PRO A 264 15.04 15.31 2.04
C PRO A 264 14.97 15.10 0.52
N GLY A 265 14.54 16.14 -0.20
CA GLY A 265 14.49 16.16 -1.66
C GLY A 265 15.82 15.91 -2.36
N SER A 266 16.94 16.16 -1.69
CA SER A 266 18.29 15.79 -2.14
C SER A 266 18.54 14.27 -2.19
N CYS A 267 17.67 13.44 -1.59
CA CYS A 267 17.75 11.98 -1.63
C CYS A 267 16.50 11.35 -2.26
N PRO A 268 16.13 11.63 -3.52
CA PRO A 268 14.88 11.20 -4.15
C PRO A 268 14.84 9.70 -4.43
N ILE A 269 15.96 8.99 -4.32
CA ILE A 269 16.09 7.55 -4.51
C ILE A 269 15.59 6.74 -3.31
N LEU A 270 15.44 7.36 -2.16
CA LEU A 270 14.87 6.72 -0.96
C LEU A 270 13.36 6.92 -0.90
N LEU A 271 12.71 6.15 -0.05
CA LEU A 271 11.26 6.28 0.14
C LEU A 271 10.91 7.63 0.77
N ARG A 272 10.11 8.40 0.06
CA ARG A 272 9.47 9.63 0.51
C ARG A 272 7.97 9.51 0.31
N GLN A 273 7.18 9.95 1.27
CA GLN A 273 5.73 9.82 1.25
C GLN A 273 5.06 11.12 1.67
N THR A 274 3.91 11.37 1.07
CA THR A 274 2.98 12.39 1.54
C THR A 274 1.54 11.97 1.28
N SER A 275 0.57 12.70 1.80
CA SER A 275 -0.85 12.41 1.60
C SER A 275 -1.68 13.68 1.75
N PHE A 276 -2.91 13.66 1.26
CA PHE A 276 -3.92 14.51 1.84
C PHE A 276 -4.40 13.92 3.19
N ARG A 277 -4.86 14.80 4.09
CA ARG A 277 -5.33 14.39 5.42
C ARG A 277 -6.60 13.56 5.30
N ALA A 278 -6.77 12.63 6.24
CA ALA A 278 -7.95 11.77 6.25
C ALA A 278 -9.25 12.58 6.22
N LEU A 279 -10.16 12.10 5.40
CA LEU A 279 -11.46 12.73 5.19
C LEU A 279 -12.43 12.36 6.31
N THR A 280 -13.26 13.32 6.71
CA THR A 280 -14.37 13.08 7.61
C THR A 280 -15.61 12.75 6.78
N GLU A 281 -16.17 11.57 7.02
CA GLU A 281 -17.28 11.01 6.24
C GLU A 281 -18.50 10.78 7.14
N LYS A 282 -19.69 10.99 6.58
CA LYS A 282 -20.93 10.71 7.27
C LYS A 282 -21.14 9.21 7.44
N VAL A 283 -21.54 8.81 8.63
CA VAL A 283 -21.85 7.41 9.00
C VAL A 283 -23.16 7.32 9.77
N ARG A 284 -23.77 6.14 9.79
CA ARG A 284 -25.04 5.88 10.49
C ARG A 284 -24.86 4.78 11.53
N PHE A 285 -25.33 5.08 12.73
CA PHE A 285 -25.35 4.19 13.89
C PHE A 285 -26.80 3.86 14.23
N GLY A 286 -27.35 2.77 13.66
CA GLY A 286 -28.74 2.38 13.95
C GLY A 286 -29.81 3.44 13.59
N GLY A 287 -29.52 4.30 12.61
CA GLY A 287 -30.39 5.40 12.17
C GLY A 287 -29.99 6.80 12.69
N GLU A 288 -29.06 6.88 13.64
CA GLU A 288 -28.45 8.12 14.09
C GLU A 288 -27.23 8.51 13.23
N GLU A 289 -27.16 9.77 12.80
CA GLU A 289 -26.02 10.27 12.02
C GLU A 289 -24.82 10.57 12.92
N GLY A 290 -23.62 10.30 12.38
CA GLY A 290 -22.33 10.64 12.97
C GLY A 290 -21.27 10.84 11.91
N GLU A 291 -20.03 10.93 12.36
CA GLU A 291 -18.88 11.15 11.50
C GLU A 291 -17.76 10.16 11.83
N HIS A 292 -17.02 9.75 10.80
CA HIS A 292 -15.84 8.93 10.92
C HIS A 292 -14.72 9.47 10.03
N THR A 293 -13.47 9.39 10.50
CA THR A 293 -12.30 9.91 9.80
C THR A 293 -11.23 8.82 9.70
N ALA A 294 -11.08 8.23 8.53
CA ALA A 294 -10.13 7.14 8.33
C ALA A 294 -9.45 7.12 6.96
N ARG A 295 -10.14 7.52 5.89
CA ARG A 295 -9.67 7.30 4.51
C ARG A 295 -8.94 8.51 3.96
N PHE A 296 -7.82 8.28 3.24
CA PHE A 296 -6.98 9.31 2.64
C PHE A 296 -6.29 8.79 1.37
N GLY A 297 -5.64 9.66 0.60
CA GLY A 297 -4.78 9.27 -0.51
C GLY A 297 -3.34 9.55 -0.17
N GLU A 298 -2.48 8.55 -0.31
CA GLU A 298 -1.05 8.65 -0.10
C GLU A 298 -0.32 8.62 -1.44
N ILE A 299 0.87 9.18 -1.51
CA ILE A 299 1.75 9.13 -2.66
C ILE A 299 3.15 8.75 -2.19
N GLU A 300 3.85 7.93 -2.97
CA GLU A 300 5.25 7.61 -2.73
C GLU A 300 6.16 7.98 -3.89
N GLN A 301 7.39 8.38 -3.56
CA GLN A 301 8.51 8.47 -4.48
C GLN A 301 9.64 7.63 -3.93
N ARG A 302 10.15 6.70 -4.74
CA ARG A 302 11.36 5.93 -4.42
C ARG A 302 11.89 5.17 -5.64
N SER A 303 13.18 4.83 -5.60
CA SER A 303 13.83 4.01 -6.62
C SER A 303 14.79 2.96 -6.05
N ALA A 304 15.08 2.97 -4.76
CA ALA A 304 16.03 2.04 -4.16
C ALA A 304 15.44 1.25 -2.96
N ALA A 305 15.92 0.02 -2.79
CA ALA A 305 15.70 -0.80 -1.60
C ALA A 305 17.01 -0.86 -0.80
N LEU A 306 16.94 -0.50 0.49
CA LEU A 306 18.10 -0.47 1.37
C LEU A 306 18.54 -1.87 1.82
N THR A 307 19.85 -2.08 1.89
CA THR A 307 20.44 -3.19 2.63
C THR A 307 20.26 -3.00 4.14
N PRO A 308 20.51 -4.02 5.00
CA PRO A 308 20.51 -3.83 6.45
C PRO A 308 21.44 -2.70 6.90
N LYS A 309 22.64 -2.58 6.28
CA LYS A 309 23.58 -1.47 6.55
C LYS A 309 23.00 -0.12 6.16
N GLY A 310 22.39 -0.03 4.98
CA GLY A 310 21.73 1.20 4.52
C GLY A 310 20.56 1.58 5.39
N ARG A 311 19.78 0.60 5.84
CA ARG A 311 18.65 0.82 6.75
C ARG A 311 19.13 1.34 8.11
N GLN A 312 20.18 0.75 8.66
CA GLN A 312 20.76 1.20 9.94
C GLN A 312 21.23 2.66 9.86
N LEU A 313 21.95 3.04 8.80
CA LEU A 313 22.39 4.42 8.62
C LEU A 313 21.19 5.36 8.49
N TYR A 314 20.19 4.98 7.68
CA TYR A 314 18.95 5.75 7.51
C TYR A 314 18.24 5.99 8.86
N ASP A 315 18.03 4.93 9.63
CA ASP A 315 17.34 5.01 10.93
C ASP A 315 18.10 5.88 11.93
N GLN A 316 19.44 5.81 11.97
CA GLN A 316 20.28 6.68 12.80
C GLN A 316 20.16 8.16 12.44
N LEU A 317 20.17 8.48 11.14
CA LEU A 317 20.02 9.86 10.67
C LEU A 317 18.63 10.40 10.97
N LEU A 318 17.58 9.60 10.73
CA LEU A 318 16.21 10.00 11.01
C LEU A 318 15.97 10.18 12.52
N ALA A 319 16.47 9.28 13.33
CA ALA A 319 16.39 9.40 14.79
C ALA A 319 17.04 10.71 15.27
N ARG A 320 18.23 11.04 14.77
CA ARG A 320 18.92 12.31 15.06
C ARG A 320 18.09 13.52 14.68
N VAL A 321 17.38 13.48 13.54
CA VAL A 321 16.47 14.57 13.15
C VAL A 321 15.34 14.70 14.15
N LEU A 322 14.65 13.60 14.47
CA LEU A 322 13.47 13.60 15.34
C LEU A 322 13.78 13.89 16.81
N GLU A 323 15.01 13.64 17.27
CA GLU A 323 15.48 14.04 18.60
C GLU A 323 15.68 15.57 18.72
N ASN A 324 16.07 16.22 17.63
CA ASN A 324 16.36 17.65 17.63
C ASN A 324 15.18 18.51 17.18
N VAL A 325 14.47 18.08 16.09
CA VAL A 325 13.35 18.82 15.52
C VAL A 325 12.26 17.83 15.13
N LYS A 326 11.10 17.89 15.80
CA LYS A 326 9.90 17.14 15.40
C LYS A 326 8.98 18.02 14.57
N PRO A 327 8.43 17.53 13.44
CA PRO A 327 7.46 18.30 12.66
C PRO A 327 6.20 18.52 13.49
N LYS A 328 5.76 19.77 13.61
CA LYS A 328 4.52 20.10 14.32
C LYS A 328 3.31 19.84 13.44
N ALA A 329 2.21 19.40 14.05
CA ALA A 329 0.98 19.07 13.34
C ALA A 329 0.36 20.28 12.62
N ASP A 330 0.59 21.49 13.12
CA ASP A 330 0.14 22.76 12.53
C ASP A 330 1.06 23.27 11.40
N GLY A 331 2.22 22.62 11.18
CA GLY A 331 3.20 23.01 10.17
C GLY A 331 4.03 24.23 10.50
N SER A 332 3.89 24.82 11.70
CA SER A 332 4.55 26.08 12.08
C SER A 332 6.09 26.03 12.03
N ASN A 333 6.69 24.83 12.11
CA ASN A 333 8.13 24.63 12.02
C ASN A 333 8.57 23.78 10.81
N ALA A 334 7.73 23.67 9.77
CA ALA A 334 8.05 22.83 8.61
C ALA A 334 9.37 23.24 7.92
N ALA A 335 9.63 24.54 7.80
CA ALA A 335 10.88 25.05 7.20
C ALA A 335 12.11 24.68 8.04
N GLU A 336 12.04 24.81 9.36
CA GLU A 336 13.11 24.43 10.29
C GLU A 336 13.37 22.91 10.22
N TYR A 337 12.32 22.12 10.28
CA TYR A 337 12.39 20.66 10.15
C TYR A 337 13.07 20.24 8.85
N ASN A 338 12.62 20.77 7.71
CA ASN A 338 13.19 20.44 6.40
C ASN A 338 14.65 20.85 6.28
N ALA A 339 15.03 22.02 6.80
CA ALA A 339 16.42 22.48 6.78
C ALA A 339 17.33 21.57 7.60
N PHE A 340 16.90 21.17 8.81
CA PHE A 340 17.67 20.27 9.65
C PHE A 340 17.74 18.84 9.10
N LEU A 341 16.66 18.36 8.51
CA LEU A 341 16.58 17.10 7.77
C LEU A 341 17.61 17.08 6.63
N ASP A 342 17.62 18.11 5.79
CA ASP A 342 18.53 18.23 4.65
C ASP A 342 20.01 18.28 5.11
N GLN A 343 20.30 19.04 6.16
CA GLN A 343 21.64 19.09 6.73
C GLN A 343 22.09 17.73 7.27
N THR A 344 21.23 17.03 7.99
CA THR A 344 21.57 15.74 8.61
C THR A 344 21.79 14.65 7.56
N PHE A 345 20.95 14.61 6.53
CA PHE A 345 21.02 13.60 5.46
C PHE A 345 22.13 13.84 4.43
N ARG A 346 22.92 14.91 4.53
CA ARG A 346 24.17 15.04 3.74
C ARG A 346 25.16 13.91 4.00
N ALA A 347 25.03 13.19 5.13
CA ALA A 347 25.80 12.00 5.44
C ALA A 347 25.34 10.74 4.67
N PHE A 348 24.18 10.79 3.98
CA PHE A 348 23.68 9.70 3.15
C PHE A 348 23.94 10.01 1.68
N PRO A 349 24.48 9.05 0.88
CA PRO A 349 24.71 9.28 -0.54
C PRO A 349 23.41 9.67 -1.28
N ALA A 350 23.47 10.76 -2.05
CA ALA A 350 22.32 11.28 -2.78
C ALA A 350 22.11 10.64 -4.16
N ASP A 351 23.01 9.74 -4.56
CA ASP A 351 22.98 9.09 -5.88
C ASP A 351 23.15 7.56 -5.79
N PRO A 352 22.64 6.80 -6.80
CA PRO A 352 22.76 5.34 -6.81
C PRO A 352 24.20 4.82 -6.81
N ALA A 353 25.14 5.54 -7.44
CA ALA A 353 26.54 5.10 -7.51
C ALA A 353 27.21 5.15 -6.14
N GLY A 354 26.95 6.20 -5.36
CA GLY A 354 27.39 6.31 -3.97
C GLY A 354 26.80 5.21 -3.09
N MET A 355 25.50 4.96 -3.20
CA MET A 355 24.82 3.88 -2.44
C MET A 355 25.38 2.50 -2.77
N ARG A 356 25.70 2.25 -4.05
CA ARG A 356 26.33 1.00 -4.48
C ARG A 356 27.75 0.86 -3.93
N ARG A 357 28.55 1.89 -4.05
CA ARG A 357 29.94 1.91 -3.55
C ARG A 357 30.04 1.63 -2.07
N GLU A 358 29.08 2.15 -1.30
CA GLU A 358 29.02 1.97 0.15
C GLU A 358 28.21 0.75 0.60
N GLY A 359 27.59 0.01 -0.32
CA GLY A 359 26.79 -1.18 -0.04
C GLY A 359 25.50 -0.87 0.72
N LEU A 360 24.88 0.28 0.49
CA LEU A 360 23.71 0.75 1.23
C LEU A 360 22.38 0.36 0.59
N ALA A 361 22.38 -0.01 -0.69
CA ALA A 361 21.19 -0.44 -1.43
C ALA A 361 21.41 -1.72 -2.20
N TYR A 362 20.34 -2.44 -2.49
CA TYR A 362 20.34 -3.57 -3.40
C TYR A 362 20.26 -3.08 -4.85
N PHE A 363 21.05 -3.70 -5.72
CA PHE A 363 21.06 -3.44 -7.15
C PHE A 363 20.77 -4.73 -7.91
N GLN A 364 19.81 -4.67 -8.81
CA GLN A 364 19.51 -5.75 -9.73
C GLN A 364 20.00 -5.36 -11.12
N TYR A 365 20.73 -6.29 -11.78
CA TYR A 365 21.30 -6.05 -13.08
C TYR A 365 20.53 -6.87 -14.11
N TYR A 366 20.17 -6.23 -15.21
CA TYR A 366 19.53 -6.87 -16.35
C TYR A 366 20.46 -6.80 -17.56
N VAL A 367 20.49 -7.89 -18.34
CA VAL A 367 21.17 -7.88 -19.63
C VAL A 367 20.29 -7.10 -20.61
N THR A 368 20.76 -5.95 -21.05
CA THR A 368 20.08 -5.15 -22.07
C THR A 368 19.95 -5.93 -23.39
N GLU A 369 19.08 -5.50 -24.30
CA GLU A 369 18.94 -6.11 -25.61
C GLU A 369 20.28 -6.10 -26.37
N LYS A 370 21.03 -5.00 -26.31
CA LYS A 370 22.38 -4.89 -26.85
C LYS A 370 23.33 -5.90 -26.22
N GLY A 371 23.28 -6.06 -24.88
CA GLY A 371 24.09 -7.04 -24.15
C GLY A 371 23.76 -8.48 -24.55
N ARG A 372 22.48 -8.81 -24.77
CA ARG A 372 22.08 -10.15 -25.27
C ARG A 372 22.63 -10.45 -26.66
N LYS A 373 22.67 -9.47 -27.56
CA LYS A 373 23.26 -9.60 -28.90
C LYS A 373 24.78 -9.89 -28.86
N HIS A 374 25.45 -9.54 -27.75
CA HIS A 374 26.89 -9.76 -27.54
C HIS A 374 27.18 -10.85 -26.51
N GLN A 375 26.14 -11.60 -26.09
CA GLN A 375 26.32 -12.68 -25.12
C GLN A 375 27.26 -13.78 -25.70
N GLY A 376 28.32 -14.05 -25.00
CA GLY A 376 29.39 -14.97 -25.46
C GLY A 376 30.62 -14.30 -26.02
N GLN A 377 30.64 -13.00 -26.23
CA GLN A 377 31.84 -12.23 -26.51
C GLN A 377 32.46 -11.75 -25.18
N ALA A 378 33.72 -12.12 -24.95
CA ALA A 378 34.44 -11.59 -23.78
C ALA A 378 34.54 -10.07 -23.89
N PRO A 379 34.26 -9.31 -22.81
CA PRO A 379 34.45 -7.86 -22.82
C PRO A 379 35.93 -7.58 -23.08
N ALA A 380 36.22 -6.68 -24.01
CA ALA A 380 37.57 -6.35 -24.42
C ALA A 380 38.41 -5.70 -23.29
N SER A 381 37.79 -5.18 -22.25
CA SER A 381 38.35 -4.74 -20.96
C SER A 381 37.23 -4.33 -20.00
N LEU A 382 37.35 -4.60 -18.74
CA LEU A 382 36.66 -3.94 -17.66
C LEU A 382 37.55 -2.87 -17.08
#